data_2db5121faad6539d2eef8788d60bb357
#
_entry.id   2db5121faad6539d2eef8788d60bb357
#
_cell.length_a   1.000
_cell.length_b   1.000
_cell.length_c   1.000
_cell.angle_alpha   90.00
_cell.angle_beta   90.00
_cell.angle_gamma   90.00
#
_symmetry.space_group_name_H-M   'P 1'
#
loop_
_entity.id
_entity.type
_entity.pdbx_description
1 polymer ?
#
loop_
_entity_poly.entity_id
_entity_poly.type
_entity_poly.pdbx_seq_one_letter_code
_entity_poly.pdbx_strand_id
1 'polypeptide(L)' 'MTKLTELEKEKVIACVCYQAKNFECDRYKLELAYDKLGRYDEEYDKALEHAKEMNELYSNLMRKLKEVL' A
#
# COMPACT_ATOMS: atom_id res chain seq x y z
N MET A 1 17.42 23.79 -9.77
CA MET A 1 16.59 22.68 -9.30
C MET A 1 17.33 21.87 -8.23
N THR A 2 16.71 21.65 -7.10
CA THR A 2 17.34 20.96 -5.98
C THR A 2 17.15 19.46 -6.11
N LYS A 3 18.24 18.71 -6.09
CA LYS A 3 18.19 17.25 -6.13
C LYS A 3 18.14 16.72 -4.70
N LEU A 4 17.49 15.58 -4.53
CA LEU A 4 17.45 14.89 -3.25
C LEU A 4 18.84 14.33 -2.91
N THR A 5 19.23 14.42 -1.65
CA THR A 5 20.44 13.77 -1.16
C THR A 5 20.19 12.26 -1.06
N GLU A 6 21.26 11.47 -0.93
CA GLU A 6 21.13 10.02 -0.76
C GLU A 6 20.30 9.67 0.48
N LEU A 7 20.49 10.40 1.57
CA LEU A 7 19.72 10.18 2.79
C LEU A 7 18.23 10.49 2.58
N GLU A 8 17.93 11.58 1.86
CA GLU A 8 16.55 11.94 1.54
C GLU A 8 15.88 10.89 0.68
N LYS A 9 16.60 10.36 -0.33
CA LYS A 9 16.11 9.28 -1.18
C LYS A 9 15.77 8.04 -0.37
N GLU A 10 16.66 7.65 0.54
CA GLU A 10 16.44 6.51 1.43
C GLU A 10 15.19 6.70 2.28
N LYS A 11 14.99 7.90 2.83
CA LYS A 11 13.82 8.21 3.65
C LYS A 11 12.53 8.15 2.85
N VAL A 12 12.53 8.67 1.64
CA VAL A 12 11.35 8.63 0.76
C VAL A 12 10.98 7.17 0.44
N ILE A 13 11.97 6.37 0.04
CA ILE A 13 11.75 4.96 -0.26
C ILE A 13 11.24 4.21 0.97
N ALA A 14 11.84 4.46 2.14
CA ALA A 14 11.42 3.82 3.38
C ALA A 14 9.97 4.15 3.73
N CYS A 15 9.56 5.42 3.58
CA CYS A 15 8.18 5.83 3.83
C CYS A 15 7.20 5.13 2.90
N VAL A 16 7.52 5.07 1.62
CA VAL A 16 6.65 4.41 0.63
C VAL A 16 6.56 2.91 0.90
N CYS A 17 7.69 2.27 1.22
CA CYS A 17 7.72 0.86 1.58
C CYS A 17 6.86 0.57 2.81
N TYR A 18 6.93 1.44 3.81
CA TYR A 18 6.15 1.31 5.04
C TYR A 18 4.65 1.37 4.74
N GLN A 19 4.23 2.34 3.93
CA GLN A 19 2.83 2.47 3.53
C GLN A 19 2.36 1.28 2.70
N ALA A 20 3.19 0.81 1.77
CA ALA A 20 2.87 -0.35 0.95
C ALA A 20 2.63 -1.59 1.83
N LYS A 21 3.48 -1.81 2.83
CA LYS A 21 3.32 -2.91 3.77
C LYS A 21 2.06 -2.78 4.61
N ASN A 22 1.75 -1.57 5.07
CA ASN A 22 0.55 -1.32 5.86
C ASN A 22 -0.71 -1.66 5.06
N PHE A 23 -0.80 -1.24 3.81
CA PHE A 23 -1.95 -1.54 2.96
C PHE A 23 -2.03 -3.03 2.62
N GLU A 24 -0.90 -3.70 2.44
CA GLU A 24 -0.86 -5.14 2.24
C GLU A 24 -1.42 -5.87 3.46
N CYS A 25 -1.02 -5.48 4.66
CA CYS A 25 -1.53 -6.06 5.91
C CYS A 25 -3.03 -5.78 6.08
N ASP A 26 -3.46 -4.56 5.81
CA ASP A 26 -4.87 -4.18 5.91
C ASP A 26 -5.71 -4.99 4.93
N ARG A 27 -5.25 -5.14 3.70
CA ARG A 27 -5.91 -5.97 2.69
C ARG A 27 -6.08 -7.41 3.19
N TYR A 28 -5.02 -7.99 3.70
CA TYR A 28 -5.03 -9.36 4.21
C TYR A 28 -6.03 -9.53 5.36
N LYS A 29 -6.00 -8.60 6.33
CA LYS A 29 -6.91 -8.61 7.47
C LYS A 29 -8.37 -8.46 7.03
N LEU A 30 -8.63 -7.58 6.09
CA LEU A 30 -9.98 -7.36 5.55
C LEU A 30 -10.47 -8.59 4.80
N GLU A 31 -9.62 -9.24 4.01
CA GLU A 31 -9.97 -10.47 3.31
C GLU A 31 -10.37 -11.57 4.28
N LEU A 32 -9.60 -11.75 5.35
CA LEU A 32 -9.90 -12.75 6.38
C LEU A 32 -11.20 -12.43 7.11
N ALA A 33 -11.40 -11.17 7.50
CA ALA A 33 -12.59 -10.75 8.20
C ALA A 33 -13.84 -10.93 7.34
N TYR A 34 -13.75 -10.55 6.07
CA TYR A 34 -14.85 -10.68 5.13
C TYR A 34 -15.20 -12.16 4.89
N ASP A 35 -14.18 -13.00 4.75
CA ASP A 35 -14.35 -14.43 4.57
C ASP A 35 -15.06 -15.06 5.78
N LYS A 36 -14.66 -14.68 6.99
CA LYS A 36 -15.28 -15.16 8.22
C LYS A 36 -16.73 -14.70 8.38
N LEU A 37 -17.06 -13.54 7.83
CA LEU A 37 -18.44 -13.03 7.87
C LEU A 37 -19.40 -13.95 7.13
N GLY A 38 -18.94 -14.60 6.07
CA GLY A 38 -19.72 -15.58 5.33
C GLY A 38 -20.90 -15.02 4.53
N ARG A 39 -20.96 -13.70 4.36
CA ARG A 39 -22.02 -13.05 3.59
C ARG A 39 -21.49 -11.79 2.95
N TYR A 40 -22.19 -11.30 1.94
CA TYR A 40 -21.85 -10.03 1.30
C TYR A 40 -22.10 -8.87 2.26
N ASP A 41 -21.12 -7.98 2.36
CA ASP A 41 -21.24 -6.75 3.13
C ASP A 41 -20.62 -5.61 2.31
N GLU A 42 -21.43 -4.60 2.01
CA GLU A 42 -21.01 -3.49 1.15
C GLU A 42 -19.87 -2.68 1.75
N GLU A 43 -19.89 -2.48 3.07
CA GLU A 43 -18.82 -1.72 3.75
C GLU A 43 -17.50 -2.46 3.68
N TYR A 44 -17.50 -3.77 3.95
CA TYR A 44 -16.30 -4.59 3.82
C TYR A 44 -15.81 -4.66 2.39
N ASP A 45 -16.73 -4.77 1.44
CA ASP A 45 -16.39 -4.84 0.03
C ASP A 45 -15.68 -3.56 -0.43
N LYS A 46 -16.22 -2.40 -0.08
CA LYS A 46 -15.63 -1.10 -0.41
C LYS A 46 -14.28 -0.90 0.29
N ALA A 47 -14.19 -1.26 1.56
CA ALA A 47 -12.94 -1.15 2.31
C ALA A 47 -11.84 -2.04 1.71
N LEU A 48 -12.20 -3.26 1.34
CA LEU A 48 -11.27 -4.21 0.72
C LEU A 48 -10.80 -3.71 -0.65
N GLU A 49 -11.73 -3.20 -1.46
CA GLU A 49 -11.41 -2.65 -2.78
C GLU A 49 -10.44 -1.47 -2.64
N HIS A 50 -10.71 -0.56 -1.70
CA HIS A 50 -9.82 0.57 -1.41
C HIS A 50 -8.43 0.09 -0.98
N ALA A 51 -8.37 -0.89 -0.08
CA ALA A 51 -7.10 -1.45 0.38
C ALA A 51 -6.31 -2.09 -0.77
N LYS A 52 -6.98 -2.79 -1.68
CA LYS A 52 -6.35 -3.37 -2.87
C LYS A 52 -5.78 -2.28 -3.78
N GLU A 53 -6.55 -1.23 -4.04
CA GLU A 53 -6.12 -0.12 -4.88
C GLU A 53 -4.90 0.58 -4.29
N MET A 54 -4.93 0.87 -3.00
CA MET A 54 -3.81 1.54 -2.32
C MET A 54 -2.58 0.65 -2.26
N ASN A 55 -2.75 -0.64 -2.00
CA ASN A 55 -1.65 -1.60 -2.00
C ASN A 55 -0.95 -1.62 -3.36
N GLU A 56 -1.73 -1.69 -4.44
CA GLU A 56 -1.19 -1.69 -5.80
C GLU A 56 -0.52 -0.37 -6.14
N LEU A 57 -1.16 0.75 -5.79
CA LEU A 57 -0.63 2.09 -6.04
C LEU A 57 0.75 2.27 -5.38
N TYR A 58 0.85 1.96 -4.10
CA TYR A 58 2.11 2.14 -3.37
C TYR A 58 3.18 1.13 -3.79
N SER A 59 2.79 -0.08 -4.15
CA SER A 59 3.74 -1.07 -4.68
C SER A 59 4.35 -0.61 -6.00
N ASN A 60 3.51 -0.07 -6.89
CA ASN A 60 3.98 0.48 -8.17
C ASN A 60 4.85 1.72 -7.96
N LEU A 61 4.45 2.59 -7.04
CA LEU A 61 5.22 3.78 -6.71
C LEU A 61 6.61 3.43 -6.15
N MET A 62 6.67 2.45 -5.27
CA MET A 62 7.92 1.95 -4.71
C MET A 62 8.86 1.45 -5.82
N ARG A 63 8.32 0.69 -6.76
CA ARG A 63 9.09 0.17 -7.89
C ARG A 63 9.63 1.32 -8.74
N LYS A 64 8.79 2.30 -9.05
CA LYS A 64 9.19 3.47 -9.85
C LYS A 64 10.27 4.29 -9.13
N LEU A 65 10.13 4.49 -7.83
CA LEU A 65 11.11 5.23 -7.05
C LEU A 65 12.47 4.54 -7.06
N LYS A 66 12.50 3.22 -6.95
CA LYS A 66 13.75 2.45 -7.01
C LYS A 66 14.44 2.57 -8.38
N GLU A 67 13.67 2.67 -9.44
CA GLU A 67 14.23 2.85 -10.80
C GLU A 67 14.77 4.26 -11.02
N VAL A 68 14.08 5.27 -10.48
CA VAL A 68 14.42 6.69 -10.70
C VAL A 68 15.47 7.18 -9.70
N LEU A 69 15.41 6.73 -8.48
CA LEU A 69 16.34 7.13 -7.43
C LEU A 69 17.44 6.10 -7.24
#